data_088d2e0f7cc68a02bdbfdd1ec71aff0c
#
_entry.id   088d2e0f7cc68a02bdbfdd1ec71aff0c
#
_cell.length_a   1.000
_cell.length_b   1.000
_cell.length_c   1.000
_cell.angle_alpha   90.00
_cell.angle_beta   90.00
_cell.angle_gamma   90.00
#
_symmetry.space_group_name_H-M   'P 1'
#
loop_
_entity.id
_entity.type
_entity.pdbx_description
1 polymer ?
#
loop_
_entity_poly.entity_id
_entity_poly.type
_entity_poly.pdbx_seq_one_letter_code
_entity_poly.pdbx_strand_id
1 'polypeptide(L)'
;MISKIGEAKRLLLAVIAIVGLLNTGFAEGLRGDPAAIADARAMVEKMGGIAVWASLESVHFVHEWDFVNRPDRYLENEILDMTGPRSWVKMESEIFDYVRAYSPEYGRWSITDGEFARASDEALADSLERAPFSIYRLARTIARDDEALEVRYGAIEGVGGPSALEFAGADGVPRGWIMLNVRKEPVIWATTQYVYDFGPLARFGNLLVPNWATTNNGLVRYEMVSLTGSNSRPDLALFAAPATDDR
;
A
#
# COMPACT_ATOMS: atom_id res chain seq x y z
N MET A 1 -60.03 21.59 -28.58
CA MET A 1 -58.70 22.13 -28.29
C MET A 1 -58.17 21.61 -26.92
N ILE A 2 -58.52 20.39 -26.49
CA ILE A 2 -58.22 19.84 -25.15
C ILE A 2 -57.31 18.56 -25.22
N SER A 3 -56.94 18.08 -26.44
CA SER A 3 -56.24 16.78 -26.61
C SER A 3 -54.71 16.87 -26.60
N LYS A 4 -54.07 18.02 -26.76
CA LYS A 4 -52.61 18.13 -26.89
C LYS A 4 -51.84 18.35 -25.57
N ILE A 5 -52.53 18.68 -24.47
CA ILE A 5 -51.86 18.92 -23.18
C ILE A 5 -51.56 17.60 -22.43
N GLY A 6 -52.32 16.54 -22.73
CA GLY A 6 -52.14 15.21 -22.09
C GLY A 6 -50.92 14.45 -22.55
N GLU A 7 -50.48 14.59 -23.81
CA GLU A 7 -49.35 13.89 -24.36
C GLU A 7 -48.01 14.49 -23.94
N ALA A 8 -47.93 15.83 -23.79
CA ALA A 8 -46.71 16.49 -23.31
C ALA A 8 -46.38 16.14 -21.85
N LYS A 9 -47.40 15.96 -20.99
CA LYS A 9 -47.18 15.51 -19.59
C LYS A 9 -46.75 14.06 -19.48
N ARG A 10 -47.22 13.19 -20.37
CA ARG A 10 -46.77 11.77 -20.39
C ARG A 10 -45.34 11.60 -20.90
N LEU A 11 -44.94 12.44 -21.86
CA LEU A 11 -43.56 12.42 -22.38
C LEU A 11 -42.58 13.00 -21.35
N LEU A 12 -42.95 14.04 -20.60
CA LEU A 12 -42.09 14.61 -19.56
C LEU A 12 -41.89 13.66 -18.37
N LEU A 13 -42.91 12.90 -17.97
CA LEU A 13 -42.79 11.88 -16.92
C LEU A 13 -41.97 10.67 -17.36
N ALA A 14 -42.02 10.27 -18.63
CA ALA A 14 -41.20 9.20 -19.15
C ALA A 14 -39.69 9.58 -19.23
N VAL A 15 -39.38 10.84 -19.57
CA VAL A 15 -37.99 11.33 -19.61
C VAL A 15 -37.41 11.44 -18.21
N ILE A 16 -38.17 11.85 -17.20
CA ILE A 16 -37.71 11.91 -15.80
C ILE A 16 -37.50 10.52 -15.24
N ALA A 17 -38.32 9.53 -15.60
CA ALA A 17 -38.13 8.14 -15.17
C ALA A 17 -36.92 7.48 -15.83
N ILE A 18 -36.57 7.82 -17.07
CA ILE A 18 -35.37 7.28 -17.77
C ILE A 18 -34.09 7.92 -17.22
N VAL A 19 -34.08 9.18 -16.86
CA VAL A 19 -32.93 9.87 -16.22
C VAL A 19 -32.71 9.35 -14.80
N GLY A 20 -33.77 8.98 -14.08
CA GLY A 20 -33.66 8.37 -12.73
C GLY A 20 -33.17 6.92 -12.71
N LEU A 21 -33.33 6.19 -13.82
CA LEU A 21 -32.89 4.77 -13.92
C LEU A 21 -31.46 4.60 -14.45
N LEU A 22 -30.83 5.67 -14.94
CA LEU A 22 -29.44 5.64 -15.39
C LEU A 22 -28.40 5.89 -14.29
N ASN A 23 -28.83 6.16 -13.05
CA ASN A 23 -27.95 6.48 -11.93
C ASN A 23 -27.86 5.40 -10.85
N THR A 24 -28.27 4.17 -11.10
CA THR A 24 -28.08 3.06 -10.14
C THR A 24 -27.07 2.01 -10.63
N GLY A 25 -26.10 2.40 -11.44
CA GLY A 25 -24.83 1.70 -11.48
C GLY A 25 -24.03 2.17 -10.26
N PHE A 26 -24.13 1.49 -9.13
CA PHE A 26 -23.10 1.60 -8.11
C PHE A 26 -21.79 1.21 -8.82
N ALA A 27 -20.94 2.20 -9.07
CA ALA A 27 -19.60 1.92 -9.51
C ALA A 27 -18.96 1.13 -8.36
N GLU A 28 -18.79 -0.18 -8.57
CA GLU A 28 -17.88 -0.98 -7.78
C GLU A 28 -16.54 -0.27 -7.82
N GLY A 29 -16.01 0.17 -6.70
CA GLY A 29 -14.78 0.96 -6.64
C GLY A 29 -14.44 1.39 -5.22
N LEU A 30 -13.36 2.14 -5.07
CA LEU A 30 -12.91 2.67 -3.79
C LEU A 30 -14.07 3.32 -3.03
N ARG A 31 -14.19 3.01 -1.75
CA ARG A 31 -15.21 3.60 -0.87
C ARG A 31 -14.68 4.84 -0.15
N GLY A 32 -15.55 5.71 0.30
CA GLY A 32 -15.23 6.83 1.19
C GLY A 32 -15.48 8.21 0.58
N ASP A 33 -14.63 9.18 0.92
CA ASP A 33 -14.76 10.57 0.49
C ASP A 33 -14.30 10.72 -0.99
N PRO A 34 -15.17 11.21 -1.90
CA PRO A 34 -14.79 11.38 -3.30
C PRO A 34 -13.58 12.30 -3.52
N ALA A 35 -13.39 13.33 -2.69
CA ALA A 35 -12.25 14.23 -2.81
C ALA A 35 -10.95 13.53 -2.34
N ALA A 36 -11.00 12.75 -1.25
CA ALA A 36 -9.86 11.96 -0.79
C ALA A 36 -9.50 10.86 -1.81
N ILE A 37 -10.49 10.19 -2.41
CA ILE A 37 -10.28 9.22 -3.49
C ILE A 37 -9.61 9.87 -4.71
N ALA A 38 -10.05 11.07 -5.11
CA ALA A 38 -9.42 11.80 -6.21
C ALA A 38 -7.95 12.15 -5.90
N ASP A 39 -7.65 12.55 -4.68
CA ASP A 39 -6.29 12.83 -4.23
C ASP A 39 -5.42 11.56 -4.16
N ALA A 40 -5.97 10.44 -3.70
CA ALA A 40 -5.29 9.15 -3.69
C ALA A 40 -4.92 8.67 -5.11
N ARG A 41 -5.86 8.80 -6.06
CA ARG A 41 -5.59 8.50 -7.47
C ARG A 41 -4.55 9.44 -8.07
N ALA A 42 -4.62 10.75 -7.76
CA ALA A 42 -3.61 11.72 -8.21
C ALA A 42 -2.21 11.39 -7.66
N MET A 43 -2.10 10.92 -6.42
CA MET A 43 -0.85 10.41 -5.85
C MET A 43 -0.30 9.25 -6.68
N VAL A 44 -1.12 8.25 -6.99
CA VAL A 44 -0.69 7.07 -7.78
C VAL A 44 -0.24 7.49 -9.19
N GLU A 45 -0.90 8.48 -9.81
CA GLU A 45 -0.44 9.06 -11.08
C GLU A 45 0.96 9.67 -10.93
N LYS A 46 1.25 10.37 -9.83
CA LYS A 46 2.60 10.90 -9.55
C LYS A 46 3.63 9.81 -9.28
N MET A 47 3.20 8.67 -8.76
CA MET A 47 4.06 7.51 -8.48
C MET A 47 4.35 6.64 -9.72
N GLY A 48 3.98 7.05 -10.92
CA GLY A 48 4.29 6.34 -12.18
C GLY A 48 3.07 5.95 -13.00
N GLY A 49 1.85 6.24 -12.51
CA GLY A 49 0.60 6.08 -13.25
C GLY A 49 -0.25 4.90 -12.81
N ILE A 50 -1.56 5.08 -12.88
CA ILE A 50 -2.57 4.08 -12.50
C ILE A 50 -2.35 2.75 -13.25
N ALA A 51 -2.18 2.80 -14.58
CA ALA A 51 -2.03 1.59 -15.37
C ALA A 51 -0.80 0.76 -14.98
N VAL A 52 0.30 1.42 -14.60
CA VAL A 52 1.53 0.75 -14.16
C VAL A 52 1.28 0.01 -12.86
N TRP A 53 0.80 0.73 -11.83
CA TRP A 53 0.54 0.12 -10.51
C TRP A 53 -0.52 -0.97 -10.56
N ALA A 54 -1.59 -0.78 -11.33
CA ALA A 54 -2.66 -1.78 -11.48
C ALA A 54 -2.17 -3.11 -12.05
N SER A 55 -1.14 -3.09 -12.90
CA SER A 55 -0.59 -4.27 -13.57
C SER A 55 0.38 -5.08 -12.71
N LEU A 56 0.91 -4.50 -11.62
CA LEU A 56 1.93 -5.16 -10.81
C LEU A 56 1.37 -6.33 -10.01
N GLU A 57 2.06 -7.47 -10.07
CA GLU A 57 1.80 -8.64 -9.25
C GLU A 57 2.90 -8.88 -8.20
N SER A 58 4.08 -8.30 -8.40
CA SER A 58 5.12 -8.25 -7.39
C SER A 58 5.96 -7.00 -7.48
N VAL A 59 6.59 -6.65 -6.36
CA VAL A 59 7.62 -5.60 -6.28
C VAL A 59 8.81 -6.18 -5.53
N HIS A 60 9.99 -5.96 -6.10
CA HIS A 60 11.26 -6.29 -5.49
C HIS A 60 12.06 -5.00 -5.31
N PHE A 61 12.49 -4.73 -4.09
CA PHE A 61 13.27 -3.53 -3.78
C PHE A 61 14.43 -3.82 -2.85
N VAL A 62 15.43 -2.97 -2.91
CA VAL A 62 16.58 -2.97 -2.01
C VAL A 62 16.69 -1.61 -1.37
N HIS A 63 16.70 -1.59 -0.04
CA HIS A 63 16.99 -0.43 0.78
C HIS A 63 18.37 -0.56 1.43
N GLU A 64 19.09 0.54 1.53
CA GLU A 64 20.23 0.67 2.45
C GLU A 64 19.75 1.37 3.70
N TRP A 65 19.80 0.68 4.85
CA TRP A 65 19.37 1.19 6.14
C TRP A 65 20.51 1.74 6.97
N ASP A 66 20.29 2.88 7.61
CA ASP A 66 21.17 3.55 8.54
C ASP A 66 20.44 3.80 9.86
N PHE A 67 21.00 3.35 10.97
CA PHE A 67 20.47 3.52 12.32
C PHE A 67 21.46 4.33 13.14
N VAL A 68 21.01 5.41 13.76
CA VAL A 68 21.86 6.30 14.59
C VAL A 68 22.59 5.56 15.71
N ASN A 69 22.00 4.48 16.23
CA ASN A 69 22.54 3.70 17.35
C ASN A 69 23.25 2.40 16.92
N ARG A 70 23.48 2.18 15.61
CA ARG A 70 24.22 1.04 15.07
C ARG A 70 25.48 1.52 14.33
N PRO A 71 26.59 0.78 14.45
CA PRO A 71 27.82 1.16 13.76
C PRO A 71 27.82 0.76 12.27
N ASP A 72 26.94 -0.16 11.86
CA ASP A 72 26.87 -0.73 10.52
C ASP A 72 25.57 -0.32 9.82
N ARG A 73 25.68 -0.12 8.52
CA ARG A 73 24.54 -0.09 7.62
C ARG A 73 24.23 -1.50 7.15
N TYR A 74 22.96 -1.76 6.80
CA TYR A 74 22.61 -3.03 6.20
C TYR A 74 21.77 -2.84 4.94
N LEU A 75 21.88 -3.81 4.05
CA LEU A 75 20.98 -3.92 2.91
C LEU A 75 19.76 -4.75 3.30
N GLU A 76 18.59 -4.21 3.02
CA GLU A 76 17.33 -4.94 3.06
C GLU A 76 16.87 -5.21 1.64
N ASN A 77 16.71 -6.48 1.33
CA ASN A 77 16.20 -6.96 0.05
C ASN A 77 14.81 -7.55 0.31
N GLU A 78 13.76 -6.91 -0.20
CA GLU A 78 12.38 -7.33 0.04
C GLU A 78 11.65 -7.65 -1.25
N ILE A 79 10.92 -8.76 -1.23
CA ILE A 79 9.97 -9.15 -2.28
C ILE A 79 8.57 -9.14 -1.69
N LEU A 80 7.71 -8.29 -2.26
CA LEU A 80 6.29 -8.23 -1.94
C LEU A 80 5.47 -8.94 -3.00
N ASP A 81 4.61 -9.87 -2.59
CA ASP A 81 3.46 -10.26 -3.39
C ASP A 81 2.42 -9.13 -3.32
N MET A 82 2.11 -8.54 -4.45
CA MET A 82 1.16 -7.44 -4.55
C MET A 82 -0.29 -7.92 -4.64
N THR A 83 -0.50 -9.23 -4.80
CA THR A 83 -1.82 -9.87 -4.94
C THR A 83 -2.33 -10.47 -3.63
N GLY A 84 -1.48 -10.50 -2.59
CA GLY A 84 -1.82 -11.03 -1.28
C GLY A 84 -0.87 -10.53 -0.20
N PRO A 85 -1.17 -10.80 1.07
CA PRO A 85 -0.37 -10.31 2.19
C PRO A 85 0.86 -11.21 2.44
N ARG A 86 1.76 -11.32 1.45
CA ARG A 86 2.98 -12.12 1.52
C ARG A 86 4.20 -11.24 1.33
N SER A 87 5.23 -11.46 2.13
CA SER A 87 6.53 -10.77 2.03
C SER A 87 7.64 -11.73 2.39
N TRP A 88 8.75 -11.59 1.67
CA TRP A 88 10.04 -12.20 1.98
C TRP A 88 11.07 -11.08 2.07
N VAL A 89 11.90 -11.10 3.11
CA VAL A 89 12.91 -10.09 3.37
C VAL A 89 14.22 -10.78 3.72
N LYS A 90 15.33 -10.31 3.13
CA LYS A 90 16.68 -10.59 3.59
C LYS A 90 17.35 -9.27 4.00
N MET A 91 17.91 -9.23 5.19
CA MET A 91 18.72 -8.13 5.70
C MET A 91 20.11 -8.65 5.98
N GLU A 92 21.13 -7.97 5.47
CA GLU A 92 22.52 -8.40 5.63
C GLU A 92 23.46 -7.21 5.85
N SER A 93 24.44 -7.40 6.73
CA SER A 93 25.56 -6.52 6.95
C SER A 93 26.82 -7.36 7.25
N GLU A 94 27.93 -6.71 7.58
CA GLU A 94 29.15 -7.42 8.00
C GLU A 94 28.99 -8.21 9.31
N ILE A 95 28.01 -7.85 10.15
CA ILE A 95 27.86 -8.36 11.51
C ILE A 95 26.53 -9.10 11.76
N PHE A 96 25.63 -9.18 10.79
CA PHE A 96 24.43 -9.98 10.93
C PHE A 96 23.85 -10.41 9.57
N ASP A 97 23.15 -11.55 9.59
CA ASP A 97 22.34 -12.08 8.49
C ASP A 97 20.95 -12.41 9.05
N TYR A 98 19.95 -11.87 8.41
CA TYR A 98 18.56 -12.06 8.84
C TYR A 98 17.65 -12.27 7.64
N VAL A 99 16.90 -13.36 7.67
CA VAL A 99 15.84 -13.63 6.68
C VAL A 99 14.53 -13.80 7.41
N ARG A 100 13.47 -13.23 6.86
CA ARG A 100 12.10 -13.50 7.33
C ARG A 100 11.16 -13.63 6.16
N ALA A 101 10.11 -14.40 6.35
CA ALA A 101 8.95 -14.35 5.48
C ALA A 101 7.67 -14.49 6.28
N TYR A 102 6.58 -14.03 5.69
CA TYR A 102 5.24 -14.33 6.16
C TYR A 102 4.27 -14.56 5.01
N SER A 103 3.34 -15.46 5.22
CA SER A 103 2.21 -15.71 4.33
C SER A 103 1.06 -16.35 5.10
N PRO A 104 -0.18 -16.24 4.60
CA PRO A 104 -1.32 -16.98 5.19
C PRO A 104 -1.13 -18.49 5.18
N GLU A 105 -0.44 -19.03 4.16
CA GLU A 105 -0.28 -20.48 3.95
C GLU A 105 0.82 -21.09 4.79
N TYR A 106 1.93 -20.36 5.00
CA TYR A 106 3.14 -20.91 5.62
C TYR A 106 3.46 -20.32 6.98
N GLY A 107 2.64 -19.34 7.45
CA GLY A 107 2.88 -18.66 8.70
C GLY A 107 3.95 -17.57 8.57
N ARG A 108 4.50 -17.16 9.71
CA ARG A 108 5.62 -16.22 9.79
C ARG A 108 6.81 -16.92 10.41
N TRP A 109 7.98 -16.80 9.77
CA TRP A 109 9.22 -17.38 10.24
C TRP A 109 10.41 -16.43 10.00
N SER A 110 11.51 -16.69 10.69
CA SER A 110 12.77 -15.98 10.50
C SER A 110 13.97 -16.93 10.68
N ILE A 111 15.09 -16.51 10.09
CA ILE A 111 16.43 -17.07 10.36
C ILE A 111 17.29 -15.88 10.77
N THR A 112 17.94 -15.97 11.92
CA THR A 112 18.88 -14.97 12.42
C THR A 112 20.22 -15.65 12.65
N ASP A 113 21.26 -15.25 11.91
CA ASP A 113 22.61 -15.83 12.00
C ASP A 113 22.59 -17.37 11.93
N GLY A 114 21.72 -17.92 11.07
CA GLY A 114 21.54 -19.37 10.86
C GLY A 114 20.53 -20.04 11.82
N GLU A 115 20.03 -19.37 12.84
CA GLU A 115 19.04 -19.92 13.76
C GLU A 115 17.61 -19.69 13.27
N PHE A 116 16.87 -20.77 13.06
CA PHE A 116 15.48 -20.74 12.61
C PHE A 116 14.51 -20.52 13.77
N ALA A 117 13.52 -19.66 13.57
CA ALA A 117 12.42 -19.45 14.51
C ALA A 117 11.06 -19.28 13.77
N ARG A 118 10.01 -19.86 14.33
CA ARG A 118 8.63 -19.55 13.96
C ARG A 118 8.07 -18.48 14.89
N ALA A 119 7.40 -17.51 14.30
CA ALA A 119 6.67 -16.51 15.08
C ALA A 119 5.34 -17.08 15.61
N SER A 120 4.76 -16.42 16.61
CA SER A 120 3.45 -16.75 17.12
C SER A 120 2.33 -16.42 16.09
N ASP A 121 1.16 -17.04 16.29
CA ASP A 121 -0.02 -16.75 15.46
C ASP A 121 -0.44 -15.27 15.57
N GLU A 122 -0.27 -14.65 16.74
CA GLU A 122 -0.53 -13.23 16.96
C GLU A 122 0.41 -12.34 16.11
N ALA A 123 1.71 -12.67 16.07
CA ALA A 123 2.67 -11.93 15.27
C ALA A 123 2.44 -12.13 13.75
N LEU A 124 1.93 -13.29 13.35
CA LEU A 124 1.46 -13.52 11.98
C LEU A 124 0.23 -12.66 11.68
N ALA A 125 -0.80 -12.71 12.53
CA ALA A 125 -2.02 -11.95 12.37
C ALA A 125 -1.74 -10.44 12.22
N ASP A 126 -0.89 -9.88 13.08
CA ASP A 126 -0.44 -8.48 13.01
C ASP A 126 0.25 -8.17 11.67
N SER A 127 1.09 -9.09 11.16
CA SER A 127 1.74 -8.91 9.87
C SER A 127 0.76 -8.92 8.70
N LEU A 128 -0.21 -9.83 8.72
CA LEU A 128 -1.25 -9.95 7.68
C LEU A 128 -2.20 -8.74 7.70
N GLU A 129 -2.56 -8.24 8.87
CA GLU A 129 -3.42 -7.08 9.05
C GLU A 129 -2.80 -5.80 8.52
N ARG A 130 -1.49 -5.60 8.72
CA ARG A 130 -0.76 -4.40 8.27
C ARG A 130 -0.33 -4.46 6.81
N ALA A 131 -0.14 -5.65 6.25
CA ALA A 131 0.39 -5.83 4.91
C ALA A 131 -0.32 -4.99 3.83
N PRO A 132 -1.66 -4.88 3.77
CA PRO A 132 -2.37 -4.10 2.76
C PRO A 132 -2.05 -2.60 2.79
N PHE A 133 -1.58 -2.07 3.93
CA PHE A 133 -1.37 -0.65 4.16
C PHE A 133 0.08 -0.19 3.92
N SER A 134 0.95 -1.05 3.37
CA SER A 134 2.24 -0.60 2.82
C SER A 134 2.01 0.33 1.64
N ILE A 135 2.87 1.34 1.46
CA ILE A 135 2.69 2.34 0.41
C ILE A 135 2.57 1.71 -0.99
N TYR A 136 3.31 0.64 -1.27
CA TYR A 136 3.27 -0.04 -2.57
C TYR A 136 1.94 -0.77 -2.80
N ARG A 137 1.45 -1.50 -1.79
CA ARG A 137 0.15 -2.19 -1.89
C ARG A 137 -1.01 -1.20 -1.93
N LEU A 138 -0.96 -0.12 -1.15
CA LEU A 138 -1.95 0.97 -1.26
C LEU A 138 -1.97 1.55 -2.67
N ALA A 139 -0.81 1.86 -3.27
CA ALA A 139 -0.75 2.38 -4.64
C ALA A 139 -1.42 1.43 -5.65
N ARG A 140 -1.18 0.11 -5.53
CA ARG A 140 -1.82 -0.89 -6.40
C ARG A 140 -3.32 -1.02 -6.12
N THR A 141 -3.74 -1.08 -4.86
CA THR A 141 -5.15 -1.21 -4.47
C THR A 141 -5.96 -0.02 -4.96
N ILE A 142 -5.42 1.21 -4.81
CA ILE A 142 -6.00 2.43 -5.37
C ILE A 142 -6.06 2.36 -6.89
N ALA A 143 -4.98 1.91 -7.54
CA ALA A 143 -4.91 1.80 -9.00
C ALA A 143 -5.92 0.79 -9.57
N ARG A 144 -6.28 -0.23 -8.82
CA ARG A 144 -7.26 -1.26 -9.20
C ARG A 144 -8.69 -0.90 -8.83
N ASP A 145 -8.88 0.22 -8.16
CA ASP A 145 -10.21 0.68 -7.71
C ASP A 145 -10.93 -0.35 -6.82
N ASP A 146 -10.19 -0.94 -5.88
CA ASP A 146 -10.65 -2.07 -5.06
C ASP A 146 -11.65 -1.60 -3.99
N GLU A 147 -12.87 -2.13 -4.03
CA GLU A 147 -13.96 -1.77 -3.11
C GLU A 147 -13.70 -2.14 -1.64
N ALA A 148 -12.72 -3.02 -1.37
CA ALA A 148 -12.34 -3.36 0.00
C ALA A 148 -11.61 -2.22 0.71
N LEU A 149 -11.06 -1.23 -0.04
CA LEU A 149 -10.38 -0.07 0.53
C LEU A 149 -11.33 1.10 0.70
N GLU A 150 -11.35 1.68 1.90
CA GLU A 150 -12.00 2.95 2.20
C GLU A 150 -10.96 4.06 2.29
N VAL A 151 -11.21 5.21 1.64
CA VAL A 151 -10.31 6.37 1.59
C VAL A 151 -11.06 7.60 2.06
N ARG A 152 -10.54 8.28 3.07
CA ARG A 152 -11.09 9.54 3.61
C ARG A 152 -9.97 10.48 4.06
N TYR A 153 -10.31 11.69 4.43
CA TYR A 153 -9.36 12.56 5.10
C TYR A 153 -9.36 12.29 6.61
N GLY A 154 -8.16 12.24 7.17
CA GLY A 154 -7.93 12.06 8.59
C GLY A 154 -6.70 12.82 9.07
N ALA A 155 -6.27 12.55 10.28
CA ALA A 155 -5.07 13.12 10.89
C ALA A 155 -4.12 12.01 11.33
N ILE A 156 -2.82 12.26 11.18
CA ILE A 156 -1.79 11.39 11.75
C ILE A 156 -1.52 11.86 13.17
N GLU A 157 -1.68 10.98 14.15
CA GLU A 157 -1.44 11.32 15.55
C GLU A 157 0.00 11.81 15.77
N GLY A 158 0.15 12.92 16.46
CA GLY A 158 1.46 13.53 16.75
C GLY A 158 2.11 14.24 15.56
N VAL A 159 1.47 14.27 14.39
CA VAL A 159 1.96 14.98 13.20
C VAL A 159 1.07 16.19 12.94
N GLY A 160 1.67 17.39 13.00
CA GLY A 160 0.98 18.63 12.60
C GLY A 160 0.92 18.74 11.07
N GLY A 161 -0.03 19.53 10.57
CA GLY A 161 -0.09 19.82 9.13
C GLY A 161 -1.47 19.66 8.50
N PRO A 162 -1.53 19.58 7.16
CA PRO A 162 -2.78 19.35 6.44
C PRO A 162 -3.34 17.95 6.72
N SER A 163 -4.62 17.76 6.38
CA SER A 163 -5.26 16.45 6.46
C SER A 163 -4.49 15.42 5.63
N ALA A 164 -4.30 14.23 6.19
CA ALA A 164 -3.74 13.08 5.49
C ALA A 164 -4.87 12.29 4.79
N LEU A 165 -4.53 11.54 3.77
CA LEU A 165 -5.35 10.43 3.29
C LEU A 165 -5.30 9.33 4.36
N GLU A 166 -6.45 8.90 4.82
CA GLU A 166 -6.63 7.83 5.78
C GLU A 166 -7.21 6.62 5.06
N PHE A 167 -6.63 5.44 5.30
CA PHE A 167 -6.97 4.19 4.65
C PHE A 167 -7.47 3.18 5.66
N ALA A 168 -8.66 2.64 5.41
CA ALA A 168 -9.28 1.60 6.22
C ALA A 168 -9.63 0.39 5.33
N GLY A 169 -9.60 -0.80 5.93
CA GLY A 169 -10.10 -2.01 5.30
C GLY A 169 -11.61 -2.12 5.30
N ALA A 170 -12.14 -3.30 4.98
CA ALA A 170 -13.58 -3.56 4.95
C ALA A 170 -14.27 -3.40 6.31
N ASP A 171 -13.52 -3.50 7.40
CA ASP A 171 -14.00 -3.28 8.78
C ASP A 171 -14.09 -1.80 9.19
N GLY A 172 -13.67 -0.87 8.32
CA GLY A 172 -13.70 0.56 8.56
C GLY A 172 -12.65 1.07 9.57
N VAL A 173 -11.74 0.22 10.04
CA VAL A 173 -10.69 0.61 11.00
C VAL A 173 -9.47 1.16 10.24
N PRO A 174 -9.07 2.42 10.51
CA PRO A 174 -7.90 3.01 9.87
C PRO A 174 -6.59 2.32 10.29
N ARG A 175 -5.73 2.01 9.31
CA ARG A 175 -4.43 1.37 9.55
C ARG A 175 -3.28 1.97 8.75
N GLY A 176 -3.59 2.88 7.83
CA GLY A 176 -2.59 3.55 7.01
C GLY A 176 -2.95 5.00 6.78
N TRP A 177 -1.96 5.88 6.72
CA TRP A 177 -2.12 7.30 6.43
C TRP A 177 -1.04 7.78 5.49
N ILE A 178 -1.39 8.65 4.56
CA ILE A 178 -0.43 9.30 3.66
C ILE A 178 -0.73 10.79 3.61
N MET A 179 0.25 11.61 3.96
CA MET A 179 0.18 13.06 3.76
C MET A 179 0.78 13.40 2.39
N LEU A 180 0.08 14.26 1.66
CA LEU A 180 0.49 14.70 0.33
C LEU A 180 0.96 16.16 0.36
N ASN A 181 1.94 16.48 -0.46
CA ASN A 181 2.28 17.87 -0.76
C ASN A 181 1.28 18.48 -1.76
N VAL A 182 1.46 19.77 -2.08
CA VAL A 182 0.60 20.48 -3.04
C VAL A 182 0.64 19.91 -4.47
N ARG A 183 1.67 19.11 -4.81
CA ARG A 183 1.81 18.43 -6.10
C ARG A 183 1.22 17.03 -6.09
N LYS A 184 0.57 16.63 -5.00
CA LYS A 184 0.00 15.30 -4.77
C LYS A 184 1.06 14.19 -4.69
N GLU A 185 2.29 14.51 -4.29
CA GLU A 185 3.34 13.56 -4.01
C GLU A 185 3.29 13.16 -2.52
N PRO A 186 3.48 11.88 -2.16
CA PRO A 186 3.52 11.44 -0.77
C PRO A 186 4.75 12.03 -0.07
N VAL A 187 4.55 12.64 1.10
CA VAL A 187 5.62 13.24 1.92
C VAL A 187 5.70 12.63 3.31
N ILE A 188 4.63 12.01 3.79
CA ILE A 188 4.62 11.21 5.01
C ILE A 188 3.80 9.95 4.74
N TRP A 189 4.28 8.83 5.24
CA TRP A 189 3.51 7.59 5.35
C TRP A 189 3.53 7.11 6.79
N ALA A 190 2.37 6.74 7.29
CA ALA A 190 2.21 6.27 8.65
C ALA A 190 1.37 4.99 8.69
N THR A 191 1.66 4.17 9.67
CA THR A 191 0.84 3.05 10.13
C THR A 191 0.60 3.19 11.62
N THR A 192 -0.08 2.24 12.24
CA THR A 192 -0.25 2.18 13.70
C THR A 192 1.07 2.07 14.48
N GLN A 193 2.19 1.74 13.82
CA GLN A 193 3.48 1.50 14.48
C GLN A 193 4.57 2.48 14.07
N TYR A 194 4.52 3.02 12.85
CA TYR A 194 5.60 3.81 12.28
C TYR A 194 5.07 5.06 11.58
N VAL A 195 5.85 6.12 11.67
CA VAL A 195 5.67 7.32 10.87
C VAL A 195 6.99 7.60 10.16
N TYR A 196 6.94 7.70 8.83
CA TYR A 196 8.08 7.99 7.98
C TYR A 196 7.88 9.29 7.22
N ASP A 197 8.87 10.17 7.30
CA ASP A 197 9.01 11.30 6.41
C ASP A 197 9.71 10.84 5.13
N PHE A 198 9.14 11.16 3.98
CA PHE A 198 9.63 10.75 2.67
C PHE A 198 10.44 11.84 1.98
N GLY A 199 11.51 11.43 1.31
CA GLY A 199 12.24 12.22 0.35
C GLY A 199 11.46 12.42 -0.97
N PRO A 200 12.06 13.16 -1.92
CA PRO A 200 11.46 13.36 -3.22
C PRO A 200 11.29 12.03 -3.96
N LEU A 201 10.32 11.98 -4.88
CA LEU A 201 10.16 10.85 -5.77
C LEU A 201 11.37 10.73 -6.71
N ALA A 202 11.92 9.53 -6.81
CA ALA A 202 12.94 9.16 -7.79
C ALA A 202 12.41 8.05 -8.70
N ARG A 203 12.98 7.97 -9.91
CA ARG A 203 12.55 7.03 -10.94
C ARG A 203 13.32 5.72 -10.86
N PHE A 204 12.58 4.62 -10.81
CA PHE A 204 13.07 3.25 -10.91
C PHE A 204 12.26 2.53 -12.00
N GLY A 205 12.83 2.45 -13.20
CA GLY A 205 12.09 1.97 -14.38
C GLY A 205 10.87 2.85 -14.70
N ASN A 206 9.69 2.27 -14.62
CA ASN A 206 8.41 2.98 -14.82
C ASN A 206 7.79 3.51 -13.53
N LEU A 207 8.37 3.20 -12.38
CA LEU A 207 7.88 3.59 -11.06
C LEU A 207 8.60 4.86 -10.58
N LEU A 208 7.87 5.71 -9.86
CA LEU A 208 8.39 6.82 -9.09
C LEU A 208 8.01 6.59 -7.64
N VAL A 209 9.00 6.46 -6.78
CA VAL A 209 8.82 6.24 -5.34
C VAL A 209 9.75 7.14 -4.55
N PRO A 210 9.49 7.38 -3.25
CA PRO A 210 10.44 8.11 -2.41
C PRO A 210 11.83 7.50 -2.48
N ASN A 211 12.84 8.33 -2.76
CA ASN A 211 14.23 7.86 -2.86
C ASN A 211 14.88 7.59 -1.51
N TRP A 212 14.30 8.10 -0.43
CA TRP A 212 14.68 7.82 0.95
C TRP A 212 13.48 8.04 1.89
N ALA A 213 13.57 7.47 3.07
CA ALA A 213 12.70 7.83 4.18
C ALA A 213 13.46 7.87 5.51
N THR A 214 12.92 8.62 6.46
CA THR A 214 13.40 8.62 7.84
C THR A 214 12.22 8.50 8.79
N THR A 215 12.40 7.83 9.92
CA THR A 215 11.38 7.86 10.97
C THR A 215 11.25 9.29 11.52
N ASN A 216 10.05 9.66 11.97
CA ASN A 216 9.73 10.99 12.49
C ASN A 216 10.62 11.42 13.69
N ASN A 217 11.25 10.46 14.40
CA ASN A 217 12.21 10.72 15.46
C ASN A 217 13.67 10.81 14.96
N GLY A 218 13.91 10.63 13.64
CA GLY A 218 15.22 10.72 13.01
C GLY A 218 16.20 9.60 13.35
N LEU A 219 15.76 8.55 14.08
CA LEU A 219 16.65 7.47 14.52
C LEU A 219 16.97 6.43 13.44
N VAL A 220 16.14 6.35 12.42
CA VAL A 220 16.25 5.37 11.35
C VAL A 220 16.04 6.07 10.02
N ARG A 221 16.91 5.78 9.07
CA ARG A 221 16.83 6.25 7.69
C ARG A 221 17.07 5.09 6.75
N TYR A 222 16.38 5.06 5.62
CA TYR A 222 16.78 4.23 4.50
C TYR A 222 16.90 5.03 3.21
N GLU A 223 17.72 4.53 2.30
CA GLU A 223 17.79 4.99 0.92
C GLU A 223 17.38 3.86 -0.01
N MET A 224 16.59 4.17 -1.03
CA MET A 224 16.21 3.23 -2.07
C MET A 224 17.39 2.99 -3.00
N VAL A 225 17.94 1.80 -2.99
CA VAL A 225 19.04 1.39 -3.89
C VAL A 225 18.49 0.93 -5.22
N SER A 226 17.44 0.10 -5.20
CA SER A 226 16.79 -0.37 -6.42
C SER A 226 15.33 -0.72 -6.17
N LEU A 227 14.52 -0.66 -7.24
CA LEU A 227 13.13 -1.11 -7.21
C LEU A 227 12.73 -1.62 -8.60
N THR A 228 12.13 -2.80 -8.63
CA THR A 228 11.63 -3.43 -9.85
C THR A 228 10.20 -3.91 -9.62
N GLY A 229 9.28 -3.48 -10.47
CA GLY A 229 7.92 -4.01 -10.53
C GLY A 229 7.83 -5.13 -11.56
N SER A 230 7.02 -6.16 -11.29
CA SER A 230 6.78 -7.28 -12.19
C SER A 230 5.27 -7.57 -12.32
N ASN A 231 4.85 -7.94 -13.51
CA ASN A 231 3.49 -8.41 -13.82
C ASN A 231 3.34 -9.93 -13.59
N SER A 232 4.29 -10.54 -12.89
CA SER A 232 4.26 -11.95 -12.50
C SER A 232 4.30 -12.06 -10.98
N ARG A 233 3.55 -13.02 -10.44
CA ARG A 233 3.61 -13.35 -9.02
C ARG A 233 4.96 -13.94 -8.64
N PRO A 234 5.42 -13.71 -7.41
CA PRO A 234 6.56 -14.47 -6.88
C PRO A 234 6.20 -15.95 -6.78
N ASP A 235 7.20 -16.81 -6.85
CA ASP A 235 7.03 -18.22 -6.51
C ASP A 235 6.59 -18.34 -5.04
N LEU A 236 5.50 -19.04 -4.78
CA LEU A 236 5.00 -19.25 -3.41
C LEU A 236 5.98 -20.00 -2.52
N ALA A 237 6.85 -20.83 -3.10
CA ALA A 237 7.92 -21.52 -2.37
C ALA A 237 8.89 -20.55 -1.69
N LEU A 238 9.01 -19.30 -2.18
CA LEU A 238 9.82 -18.26 -1.56
C LEU A 238 9.37 -17.94 -0.12
N PHE A 239 8.08 -18.05 0.15
CA PHE A 239 7.49 -17.72 1.46
C PHE A 239 7.45 -18.93 2.41
N ALA A 240 7.71 -20.14 1.90
CA ALA A 240 7.75 -21.35 2.71
C ALA A 240 8.98 -21.35 3.64
N ALA A 241 8.79 -21.86 4.86
CA ALA A 241 9.92 -22.10 5.74
C ALA A 241 10.87 -23.10 5.09
N PRO A 242 12.19 -22.90 5.18
CA PRO A 242 13.13 -23.90 4.71
C PRO A 242 12.90 -25.23 5.43
N ALA A 243 13.14 -26.33 4.72
CA ALA A 243 13.11 -27.65 5.36
C ALA A 243 14.12 -27.65 6.51
N THR A 244 13.63 -27.76 7.73
CA THR A 244 14.51 -28.01 8.86
C THR A 244 14.90 -29.48 8.78
N ASP A 245 16.16 -29.76 8.50
CA ASP A 245 16.69 -31.10 8.77
C ASP A 245 16.48 -31.36 10.26
N ASP A 246 15.58 -32.28 10.59
CA ASP A 246 15.45 -32.81 11.94
C ASP A 246 16.79 -33.50 12.31
N ARG A 247 17.75 -32.73 12.86
CA ARG A 247 18.99 -33.24 13.41
C ARG A 247 18.92 -33.24 14.94
#